data_1da1b261d90fa7cb95239d48c2607b4b
#
_entry.id   1da1b261d90fa7cb95239d48c2607b4b
#
_cell.length_a   1.000
_cell.length_b   1.000
_cell.length_c   1.000
_cell.angle_alpha   90.00
_cell.angle_beta   90.00
_cell.angle_gamma   90.00
#
_symmetry.space_group_name_H-M   'P 1'
#
loop_
_entity.id
_entity.type
_entity.pdbx_description
1 polymer ?
#
loop_
_entity_poly.entity_id
_entity_poly.type
_entity_poly.pdbx_seq_one_letter_code
_entity_poly.pdbx_strand_id
1 'polypeptide(L)'
;MPPKRATPAGGASSSSAPPPDKDKVMAPVKRLRAAMPSSSATEKRTLEDVGVTGVTKEVRVMERQEVMAEIEAICLQAVASVMRGEGFSYTMPARTAANHLYIPELDRLVLRDKMVERIFGNASSARKTAITTRVLQIVIELCCKGIHVTKRDLFYTDVKLFKQQTESDDVLDDAACMVGCTRSSLNVVASEKGIVVGRLIFDDDGDTIDCTKMGVGGKAIPPSVDRVTNVRGDAEFILLIEKDAAFMRLAEDRFYNTYPCVIISGKGQPDVATRLFLNKVRSSLKIPILGLFDADPYGLKILSVYMKGSKNMAYDAINLTTPDIKWLGVRPSDLDKYNIPQQCRLEMSEHDLKTGRELLNEDFIKANPKWHHELELMVKSKVKAEIQALSSFGFQYLSQVYLPKKLKEGDWI
;
A
#
# COMPACT_ATOMS: atom_id res chain seq x y z
N MET A 1 50.66 -6.20 -51.10
CA MET A 1 49.44 -5.38 -51.18
C MET A 1 48.33 -6.09 -50.40
N PRO A 2 47.83 -5.56 -49.30
CA PRO A 2 46.68 -6.14 -48.61
C PRO A 2 45.36 -5.68 -49.27
N PRO A 3 44.27 -6.46 -49.18
CA PRO A 3 43.02 -6.15 -49.83
C PRO A 3 42.22 -5.01 -49.10
N LYS A 4 41.57 -4.17 -49.89
CA LYS A 4 40.74 -3.04 -49.48
C LYS A 4 39.50 -3.54 -48.69
N ARG A 5 39.29 -3.00 -47.46
CA ARG A 5 38.07 -3.15 -46.71
C ARG A 5 36.92 -2.42 -47.42
N ALA A 6 35.84 -3.13 -47.64
CA ALA A 6 34.57 -2.57 -48.08
C ALA A 6 33.91 -1.82 -46.91
N THR A 7 33.47 -0.61 -47.14
CA THR A 7 32.61 0.18 -46.26
C THR A 7 31.19 -0.40 -46.27
N PRO A 8 30.53 -0.59 -45.10
CA PRO A 8 29.12 -0.92 -45.07
C PRO A 8 28.29 0.33 -45.38
N ALA A 9 27.37 0.17 -46.30
CA ALA A 9 26.41 1.18 -46.71
C ALA A 9 25.34 1.40 -45.65
N GLY A 10 24.95 2.66 -45.54
CA GLY A 10 23.60 3.13 -45.22
C GLY A 10 22.98 2.68 -43.91
N GLY A 11 23.17 3.45 -42.84
CA GLY A 11 22.29 3.42 -41.69
C GLY A 11 20.89 3.86 -42.06
N ALA A 12 19.89 3.01 -41.78
CA ALA A 12 18.49 3.38 -41.85
C ALA A 12 18.22 4.48 -40.82
N SER A 13 17.87 5.68 -41.30
CA SER A 13 17.38 6.76 -40.46
C SER A 13 16.06 6.33 -39.80
N SER A 14 16.07 6.02 -38.53
CA SER A 14 14.87 5.93 -37.74
C SER A 14 14.23 7.32 -37.69
N SER A 15 13.17 7.54 -38.46
CA SER A 15 12.32 8.72 -38.34
C SER A 15 11.65 8.68 -36.96
N SER A 16 12.27 9.34 -35.95
CA SER A 16 11.65 9.57 -34.67
C SER A 16 10.44 10.46 -34.90
N ALA A 17 9.24 9.93 -34.65
CA ALA A 17 8.04 10.75 -34.60
C ALA A 17 8.27 11.90 -33.59
N PRO A 18 7.76 13.11 -33.85
CA PRO A 18 7.92 14.23 -32.92
C PRO A 18 7.36 13.84 -31.54
N PRO A 19 8.00 14.28 -30.43
CA PRO A 19 7.53 13.95 -29.09
C PRO A 19 6.07 14.38 -28.93
N PRO A 20 5.24 13.56 -28.27
CA PRO A 20 3.81 13.85 -28.14
C PRO A 20 3.62 15.19 -27.41
N ASP A 21 2.66 15.96 -27.88
CA ASP A 21 2.23 17.23 -27.27
C ASP A 21 1.83 17.00 -25.80
N LYS A 22 2.63 17.51 -24.89
CA LYS A 22 2.49 17.30 -23.44
C LYS A 22 1.10 17.70 -22.90
N ASP A 23 0.57 18.81 -23.40
CA ASP A 23 -0.73 19.31 -22.93
C ASP A 23 -1.86 18.38 -23.36
N LYS A 24 -1.79 17.81 -24.56
CA LYS A 24 -2.76 16.81 -25.02
C LYS A 24 -2.66 15.50 -24.24
N VAL A 25 -1.44 15.09 -23.84
CA VAL A 25 -1.23 13.89 -23.03
C VAL A 25 -1.78 14.09 -21.61
N MET A 26 -1.61 15.26 -21.04
CA MET A 26 -2.01 15.56 -19.66
C MET A 26 -3.48 16.00 -19.50
N ALA A 27 -4.18 16.30 -20.60
CA ALA A 27 -5.56 16.78 -20.54
C ALA A 27 -6.54 15.82 -19.81
N PRO A 28 -6.50 14.49 -20.01
CA PRO A 28 -7.35 13.58 -19.26
C PRO A 28 -7.02 13.53 -17.76
N VAL A 29 -5.72 13.62 -17.39
CA VAL A 29 -5.28 13.67 -15.99
C VAL A 29 -5.80 14.93 -15.31
N LYS A 30 -5.68 16.09 -15.97
CA LYS A 30 -6.22 17.37 -15.46
C LYS A 30 -7.74 17.30 -15.27
N ARG A 31 -8.48 16.64 -16.18
CA ARG A 31 -9.93 16.38 -16.01
C ARG A 31 -10.22 15.45 -14.83
N LEU A 32 -9.44 14.37 -14.68
CA LEU A 32 -9.58 13.47 -13.55
C LEU A 32 -9.33 14.21 -12.22
N ARG A 33 -8.29 15.03 -12.14
CA ARG A 33 -8.01 15.87 -10.97
C ARG A 33 -9.15 16.84 -10.66
N ALA A 34 -9.69 17.50 -11.68
CA ALA A 34 -10.82 18.45 -11.51
C ALA A 34 -12.12 17.75 -11.07
N ALA A 35 -12.29 16.47 -11.41
CA ALA A 35 -13.43 15.65 -11.00
C ALA A 35 -13.28 15.04 -9.59
N MET A 36 -12.10 15.20 -8.94
CA MET A 36 -11.94 14.73 -7.56
C MET A 36 -12.86 15.53 -6.62
N PRO A 37 -13.43 14.87 -5.60
CA PRO A 37 -14.25 15.55 -4.61
C PRO A 37 -13.49 16.72 -3.96
N SER A 38 -14.20 17.83 -3.70
CA SER A 38 -13.65 18.93 -2.92
C SER A 38 -13.23 18.47 -1.52
N SER A 39 -12.34 19.21 -0.85
CA SER A 39 -11.71 18.81 0.41
C SER A 39 -12.65 18.39 1.54
N SER A 40 -13.89 18.87 1.56
CA SER A 40 -14.92 18.44 2.51
C SER A 40 -15.45 17.02 2.27
N ALA A 41 -15.33 16.50 1.03
CA ALA A 41 -15.72 15.13 0.68
C ALA A 41 -14.53 14.15 0.71
N THR A 42 -13.31 14.66 0.92
CA THR A 42 -12.07 13.87 1.09
C THR A 42 -11.76 13.59 2.56
N GLU A 43 -12.51 14.16 3.51
CA GLU A 43 -12.47 13.74 4.91
C GLU A 43 -12.79 12.25 4.97
N LYS A 44 -11.96 11.52 5.71
CA LYS A 44 -12.13 10.08 5.89
C LYS A 44 -13.47 9.84 6.56
N ARG A 45 -14.46 9.39 5.80
CA ARG A 45 -15.76 9.00 6.36
C ARG A 45 -15.54 7.87 7.36
N THR A 46 -16.11 8.04 8.54
CA THR A 46 -16.04 7.05 9.63
C THR A 46 -17.20 6.06 9.50
N LEU A 47 -17.16 5.01 10.31
CA LEU A 47 -18.28 4.07 10.45
C LEU A 47 -19.54 4.77 10.98
N GLU A 48 -19.37 5.76 11.86
CA GLU A 48 -20.45 6.56 12.41
C GLU A 48 -21.17 7.40 11.34
N ASP A 49 -20.41 7.96 10.38
CA ASP A 49 -20.95 8.77 9.28
C ASP A 49 -21.87 7.98 8.34
N VAL A 50 -21.74 6.66 8.30
CA VAL A 50 -22.57 5.77 7.46
C VAL A 50 -23.57 4.96 8.28
N GLY A 51 -23.63 5.15 9.60
CA GLY A 51 -24.61 4.50 10.48
C GLY A 51 -24.42 2.98 10.59
N VAL A 52 -23.23 2.45 10.36
CA VAL A 52 -22.95 1.02 10.44
C VAL A 52 -22.77 0.60 11.90
N THR A 53 -23.57 -0.37 12.31
CA THR A 53 -23.53 -0.99 13.65
C THR A 53 -23.01 -2.43 13.57
N GLY A 54 -22.61 -3.02 14.70
CA GLY A 54 -22.11 -4.40 14.74
C GLY A 54 -20.69 -4.55 14.19
N VAL A 55 -19.91 -3.47 14.24
CA VAL A 55 -18.49 -3.42 13.83
C VAL A 55 -17.62 -2.90 14.96
N THR A 56 -16.37 -3.36 14.98
CA THR A 56 -15.37 -2.86 15.94
C THR A 56 -15.01 -1.43 15.59
N LYS A 57 -14.86 -0.59 16.61
CA LYS A 57 -14.39 0.78 16.46
C LYS A 57 -13.03 0.79 15.75
N GLU A 58 -12.90 1.62 14.72
CA GLU A 58 -11.64 1.79 14.01
C GLU A 58 -10.60 2.46 14.91
N VAL A 59 -9.34 2.07 14.75
CA VAL A 59 -8.25 2.65 15.52
C VAL A 59 -7.98 4.08 15.07
N ARG A 60 -7.51 4.90 16.00
CA ARG A 60 -7.12 6.29 15.76
C ARG A 60 -5.65 6.54 16.12
N VAL A 61 -5.09 7.60 15.59
CA VAL A 61 -3.81 8.10 16.07
C VAL A 61 -4.01 8.61 17.48
N MET A 62 -3.18 8.17 18.41
CA MET A 62 -3.19 8.57 19.81
C MET A 62 -1.84 9.15 20.22
N GLU A 63 -1.88 10.16 21.06
CA GLU A 63 -0.69 10.68 21.74
C GLU A 63 -0.17 9.68 22.79
N ARG A 64 1.12 9.76 23.13
CA ARG A 64 1.76 8.84 24.08
C ARG A 64 1.03 8.74 25.41
N GLN A 65 0.57 9.85 25.95
CA GLN A 65 -0.14 9.87 27.24
C GLN A 65 -1.47 9.12 27.15
N GLU A 66 -2.21 9.26 26.05
CA GLU A 66 -3.46 8.53 25.81
C GLU A 66 -3.19 7.02 25.73
N VAL A 67 -2.16 6.61 24.96
CA VAL A 67 -1.77 5.19 24.84
C VAL A 67 -1.42 4.59 26.21
N MET A 68 -0.65 5.32 27.02
CA MET A 68 -0.28 4.86 28.37
C MET A 68 -1.50 4.73 29.28
N ALA A 69 -2.43 5.68 29.23
CA ALA A 69 -3.66 5.64 30.02
C ALA A 69 -4.57 4.46 29.63
N GLU A 70 -4.70 4.18 28.33
CA GLU A 70 -5.48 3.03 27.87
C GLU A 70 -4.85 1.69 28.27
N ILE A 71 -3.51 1.57 28.17
CA ILE A 71 -2.82 0.36 28.65
C ILE A 71 -2.99 0.20 30.17
N GLU A 72 -2.90 1.28 30.93
CA GLU A 72 -3.13 1.26 32.38
C GLU A 72 -4.56 0.80 32.70
N ALA A 73 -5.57 1.31 32.01
CA ALA A 73 -6.96 0.89 32.17
C ALA A 73 -7.15 -0.61 31.88
N ILE A 74 -6.52 -1.13 30.81
CA ILE A 74 -6.53 -2.56 30.49
C ILE A 74 -5.89 -3.39 31.61
N CYS A 75 -4.77 -2.96 32.14
CA CYS A 75 -4.09 -3.63 33.24
C CYS A 75 -4.94 -3.62 34.53
N LEU A 76 -5.58 -2.48 34.86
CA LEU A 76 -6.48 -2.36 36.02
C LEU A 76 -7.71 -3.28 35.85
N GLN A 77 -8.29 -3.40 34.67
CA GLN A 77 -9.37 -4.35 34.40
C GLN A 77 -8.94 -5.79 34.67
N ALA A 78 -7.75 -6.18 34.19
CA ALA A 78 -7.21 -7.52 34.42
C ALA A 78 -6.97 -7.79 35.90
N VAL A 79 -6.43 -6.82 36.68
CA VAL A 79 -6.25 -6.92 38.14
C VAL A 79 -7.61 -7.03 38.85
N ALA A 80 -8.58 -6.21 38.46
CA ALA A 80 -9.93 -6.28 39.03
C ALA A 80 -10.60 -7.63 38.80
N SER A 81 -10.40 -8.25 37.63
CA SER A 81 -10.90 -9.59 37.31
C SER A 81 -10.28 -10.65 38.23
N VAL A 82 -8.97 -10.56 38.50
CA VAL A 82 -8.28 -11.44 39.46
C VAL A 82 -8.85 -11.26 40.86
N MET A 83 -9.09 -10.02 41.32
CA MET A 83 -9.67 -9.74 42.62
C MET A 83 -11.09 -10.26 42.79
N ARG A 84 -11.87 -10.35 41.71
CA ARG A 84 -13.21 -10.97 41.71
C ARG A 84 -13.18 -12.51 41.62
N GLY A 85 -11.99 -13.11 41.53
CA GLY A 85 -11.85 -14.56 41.37
C GLY A 85 -12.13 -15.09 39.94
N GLU A 86 -12.27 -14.21 38.95
CA GLU A 86 -12.54 -14.56 37.52
C GLU A 86 -11.27 -14.99 36.80
N GLY A 87 -10.10 -14.73 37.37
CA GLY A 87 -8.80 -15.03 36.78
C GLY A 87 -8.27 -13.89 35.93
N PHE A 88 -7.04 -14.06 35.39
CA PHE A 88 -6.36 -13.07 34.57
C PHE A 88 -6.65 -13.30 33.10
N SER A 89 -7.24 -12.31 32.43
CA SER A 89 -7.56 -12.40 31.00
C SER A 89 -7.43 -11.04 30.29
N TYR A 90 -7.29 -11.10 28.95
CA TYR A 90 -7.40 -9.94 28.07
C TYR A 90 -8.54 -10.17 27.07
N THR A 91 -9.35 -9.14 26.86
CA THR A 91 -10.42 -9.14 25.85
C THR A 91 -10.04 -8.20 24.71
N MET A 92 -10.17 -8.67 23.48
CA MET A 92 -9.81 -7.91 22.29
C MET A 92 -10.66 -8.29 21.08
N PRO A 93 -10.76 -7.44 20.03
CA PRO A 93 -11.43 -7.79 18.79
C PRO A 93 -10.78 -9.00 18.09
N ALA A 94 -11.59 -9.91 17.59
CA ALA A 94 -11.12 -11.10 16.86
C ALA A 94 -10.66 -10.71 15.45
N ARG A 95 -9.38 -10.85 15.14
CA ARG A 95 -8.81 -10.60 13.79
C ARG A 95 -8.85 -11.86 12.89
N THR A 96 -9.95 -12.62 12.94
CA THR A 96 -10.12 -13.84 12.13
C THR A 96 -10.77 -13.53 10.78
N ALA A 97 -10.51 -14.34 9.76
CA ALA A 97 -11.08 -14.15 8.42
C ALA A 97 -12.62 -14.06 8.40
N ALA A 98 -13.30 -14.77 9.32
CA ALA A 98 -14.75 -14.73 9.43
C ALA A 98 -15.31 -13.46 10.12
N ASN A 99 -14.43 -12.62 10.72
CA ASN A 99 -14.82 -11.40 11.43
C ASN A 99 -14.57 -10.13 10.60
N HIS A 100 -14.52 -10.25 9.27
CA HIS A 100 -14.39 -9.10 8.37
C HIS A 100 -15.70 -8.78 7.69
N LEU A 101 -15.88 -7.51 7.37
CA LEU A 101 -17.00 -6.99 6.60
C LEU A 101 -16.48 -5.96 5.59
N TYR A 102 -16.87 -6.09 4.32
CA TYR A 102 -16.68 -5.04 3.34
C TYR A 102 -17.86 -4.07 3.40
N ILE A 103 -17.57 -2.78 3.51
CA ILE A 103 -18.58 -1.71 3.56
C ILE A 103 -18.51 -0.92 2.26
N PRO A 104 -19.50 -1.12 1.35
CA PRO A 104 -19.50 -0.47 0.04
C PRO A 104 -19.49 1.07 0.11
N GLU A 105 -20.18 1.66 1.09
CA GLU A 105 -20.28 3.11 1.27
C GLU A 105 -18.95 3.78 1.64
N LEU A 106 -18.05 3.00 2.28
CA LEU A 106 -16.71 3.42 2.68
C LEU A 106 -15.62 2.84 1.78
N ASP A 107 -16.00 1.87 0.93
CA ASP A 107 -15.13 1.16 0.01
C ASP A 107 -13.88 0.54 0.69
N ARG A 108 -14.06 0.00 1.90
CA ARG A 108 -13.00 -0.64 2.70
C ARG A 108 -13.47 -1.82 3.54
N LEU A 109 -12.50 -2.66 3.94
CA LEU A 109 -12.70 -3.76 4.86
C LEU A 109 -12.61 -3.26 6.31
N VAL A 110 -13.53 -3.71 7.17
CA VAL A 110 -13.54 -3.43 8.61
C VAL A 110 -13.70 -4.71 9.43
N LEU A 111 -13.43 -4.64 10.74
CA LEU A 111 -13.71 -5.73 11.66
C LEU A 111 -15.14 -5.63 12.20
N ARG A 112 -15.83 -6.79 12.29
CA ARG A 112 -17.07 -6.93 13.08
C ARG A 112 -16.75 -6.86 14.57
N ASP A 113 -17.75 -6.72 15.40
CA ASP A 113 -17.67 -6.56 16.87
C ASP A 113 -17.42 -7.86 17.64
N LYS A 114 -17.08 -8.96 16.97
CA LYS A 114 -16.77 -10.21 17.65
C LYS A 114 -15.49 -10.07 18.47
N MET A 115 -15.63 -10.28 19.77
CA MET A 115 -14.53 -10.24 20.73
C MET A 115 -13.98 -11.64 21.01
N VAL A 116 -12.72 -11.70 21.40
CA VAL A 116 -12.06 -12.92 21.89
C VAL A 116 -11.42 -12.63 23.23
N GLU A 117 -11.58 -13.55 24.17
CA GLU A 117 -10.96 -13.50 25.48
C GLU A 117 -9.77 -14.48 25.54
N ARG A 118 -8.64 -13.99 26.06
CA ARG A 118 -7.43 -14.78 26.30
C ARG A 118 -7.21 -14.92 27.79
N ILE A 119 -7.51 -16.10 28.31
CA ILE A 119 -7.44 -16.43 29.73
C ILE A 119 -6.06 -17.01 30.04
N PHE A 120 -5.35 -16.47 31.02
CA PHE A 120 -4.03 -16.96 31.44
C PHE A 120 -4.10 -18.38 32.03
N GLY A 121 -5.16 -18.70 32.77
CA GLY A 121 -5.39 -20.03 33.36
C GLY A 121 -5.65 -21.15 32.35
N ASN A 122 -5.82 -20.83 31.06
CA ASN A 122 -6.03 -21.84 30.02
C ASN A 122 -4.69 -22.17 29.33
N ALA A 123 -4.28 -23.43 29.36
CA ALA A 123 -3.02 -23.91 28.79
C ALA A 123 -2.81 -23.50 27.30
N SER A 124 -3.89 -23.46 26.52
CA SER A 124 -3.83 -23.08 25.09
C SER A 124 -3.59 -21.60 24.86
N SER A 125 -3.96 -20.73 25.79
CA SER A 125 -3.84 -19.27 25.67
C SER A 125 -2.80 -18.65 26.61
N ALA A 126 -2.38 -19.36 27.66
CA ALA A 126 -1.46 -18.85 28.70
C ALA A 126 -0.20 -18.19 28.12
N ARG A 127 0.45 -18.87 27.17
CA ARG A 127 1.67 -18.32 26.53
C ARG A 127 1.37 -17.05 25.75
N LYS A 128 0.27 -17.01 24.99
CA LYS A 128 -0.10 -15.82 24.20
C LYS A 128 -0.50 -14.66 25.11
N THR A 129 -1.10 -14.94 26.26
CA THR A 129 -1.40 -13.92 27.30
C THR A 129 -0.12 -13.35 27.89
N ALA A 130 0.88 -14.20 28.22
CA ALA A 130 2.19 -13.75 28.70
C ALA A 130 2.92 -12.87 27.66
N ILE A 131 2.89 -13.26 26.38
CA ILE A 131 3.44 -12.44 25.29
C ILE A 131 2.70 -11.10 25.20
N THR A 132 1.37 -11.07 25.34
CA THR A 132 0.59 -9.82 25.34
C THR A 132 1.03 -8.89 26.46
N THR A 133 1.16 -9.40 27.69
CA THR A 133 1.66 -8.62 28.84
C THR A 133 3.04 -8.03 28.57
N ARG A 134 3.95 -8.85 28.00
CA ARG A 134 5.31 -8.39 27.68
C ARG A 134 5.31 -7.31 26.60
N VAL A 135 4.49 -7.46 25.56
CA VAL A 135 4.36 -6.45 24.50
C VAL A 135 3.83 -5.13 25.09
N LEU A 136 2.78 -5.16 25.91
CA LEU A 136 2.26 -3.96 26.57
C LEU A 136 3.33 -3.29 27.47
N GLN A 137 4.10 -4.07 28.22
CA GLN A 137 5.21 -3.56 29.02
C GLN A 137 6.26 -2.85 28.16
N ILE A 138 6.66 -3.46 27.03
CA ILE A 138 7.63 -2.86 26.09
C ILE A 138 7.06 -1.56 25.53
N VAL A 139 5.79 -1.53 25.12
CA VAL A 139 5.13 -0.33 24.58
C VAL A 139 5.15 0.81 25.60
N ILE A 140 4.81 0.56 26.87
CA ILE A 140 4.91 1.57 27.93
C ILE A 140 6.35 2.10 28.04
N GLU A 141 7.34 1.21 28.03
CA GLU A 141 8.74 1.60 28.11
C GLU A 141 9.16 2.49 26.92
N LEU A 142 8.74 2.13 25.70
CA LEU A 142 8.98 2.93 24.48
C LEU A 142 8.32 4.31 24.57
N CYS A 143 7.07 4.36 25.03
CA CYS A 143 6.34 5.61 25.23
C CYS A 143 7.01 6.51 26.28
N CYS A 144 7.41 5.95 27.42
CA CYS A 144 8.11 6.69 28.47
C CYS A 144 9.44 7.29 27.99
N LYS A 145 10.21 6.52 27.22
CA LYS A 145 11.53 6.93 26.71
C LYS A 145 11.46 7.78 25.44
N GLY A 146 10.31 7.81 24.77
CA GLY A 146 10.17 8.47 23.46
C GLY A 146 10.95 7.81 22.34
N ILE A 147 11.19 6.50 22.43
CA ILE A 147 11.98 5.72 21.46
C ILE A 147 11.04 5.02 20.50
N HIS A 148 11.38 5.02 19.21
CA HIS A 148 10.71 4.24 18.18
C HIS A 148 11.55 3.03 17.79
N VAL A 149 10.90 1.88 17.62
CA VAL A 149 11.54 0.61 17.22
C VAL A 149 10.79 -0.02 16.04
N THR A 150 11.46 -0.92 15.32
CA THR A 150 10.77 -1.75 14.32
C THR A 150 10.15 -2.99 14.98
N LYS A 151 9.24 -3.68 14.28
CA LYS A 151 8.72 -4.99 14.73
C LYS A 151 9.86 -5.99 15.00
N ARG A 152 10.94 -5.92 14.22
CA ARG A 152 12.10 -6.79 14.36
C ARG A 152 12.89 -6.47 15.64
N ASP A 153 13.08 -5.20 15.93
CA ASP A 153 13.75 -4.77 17.17
C ASP A 153 12.92 -5.20 18.39
N LEU A 154 11.60 -5.03 18.34
CA LEU A 154 10.70 -5.48 19.39
C LEU A 154 10.85 -6.99 19.64
N PHE A 155 10.89 -7.81 18.57
CA PHE A 155 11.12 -9.25 18.69
C PHE A 155 12.43 -9.57 19.40
N TYR A 156 13.52 -8.86 19.08
CA TYR A 156 14.83 -9.09 19.69
C TYR A 156 14.93 -8.69 21.15
N THR A 157 13.97 -7.93 21.68
CA THR A 157 13.98 -7.60 23.13
C THR A 157 13.73 -8.82 24.02
N ASP A 158 13.00 -9.85 23.53
CA ASP A 158 12.74 -11.08 24.29
C ASP A 158 12.54 -12.31 23.39
N VAL A 159 13.59 -12.69 22.68
CA VAL A 159 13.58 -13.84 21.72
C VAL A 159 13.17 -15.13 22.42
N LYS A 160 13.52 -15.33 23.70
CA LYS A 160 13.20 -16.56 24.44
C LYS A 160 11.71 -16.72 24.66
N LEU A 161 11.01 -15.62 24.95
CA LEU A 161 9.56 -15.62 25.11
C LEU A 161 8.84 -15.68 23.77
N PHE A 162 9.25 -14.86 22.79
CA PHE A 162 8.56 -14.74 21.50
C PHE A 162 8.79 -15.94 20.60
N LYS A 163 9.98 -16.56 20.63
CA LYS A 163 10.44 -17.68 19.79
C LYS A 163 10.46 -17.41 18.29
N GLN A 164 9.37 -16.86 17.73
CA GLN A 164 9.25 -16.48 16.32
C GLN A 164 8.74 -15.04 16.20
N GLN A 165 9.26 -14.30 15.23
CA GLN A 165 8.86 -12.92 15.00
C GLN A 165 7.36 -12.79 14.69
N THR A 166 6.78 -13.77 13.99
CA THR A 166 5.33 -13.78 13.69
C THR A 166 4.46 -13.76 14.94
N GLU A 167 4.91 -14.37 16.04
CA GLU A 167 4.15 -14.37 17.29
C GLU A 167 4.14 -13.00 17.98
N SER A 168 5.28 -12.31 18.01
CA SER A 168 5.35 -10.93 18.52
C SER A 168 4.60 -9.96 17.60
N ASP A 169 4.68 -10.15 16.29
CA ASP A 169 3.98 -9.33 15.29
C ASP A 169 2.45 -9.43 15.44
N ASP A 170 1.94 -10.66 15.57
CA ASP A 170 0.51 -10.91 15.75
C ASP A 170 -0.02 -10.31 17.06
N VAL A 171 0.74 -10.45 18.14
CA VAL A 171 0.34 -9.88 19.46
C VAL A 171 0.43 -8.36 19.45
N LEU A 172 1.39 -7.77 18.74
CA LEU A 172 1.46 -6.31 18.60
C LEU A 172 0.23 -5.75 17.88
N ASP A 173 -0.21 -6.41 16.80
CA ASP A 173 -1.42 -6.01 16.09
C ASP A 173 -2.69 -6.23 16.94
N ASP A 174 -2.73 -7.28 17.77
CA ASP A 174 -3.79 -7.48 18.78
C ASP A 174 -3.77 -6.37 19.85
N ALA A 175 -2.59 -5.95 20.30
CA ALA A 175 -2.43 -4.86 21.26
C ALA A 175 -2.93 -3.51 20.66
N ALA A 176 -2.62 -3.23 19.38
CA ALA A 176 -3.14 -2.05 18.69
C ALA A 176 -4.68 -2.04 18.66
N CYS A 177 -5.31 -3.18 18.34
CA CYS A 177 -6.77 -3.33 18.39
C CYS A 177 -7.34 -3.15 19.79
N MET A 178 -6.67 -3.70 20.82
CA MET A 178 -7.11 -3.68 22.20
C MET A 178 -7.04 -2.27 22.80
N VAL A 179 -5.95 -1.54 22.53
CA VAL A 179 -5.74 -0.15 22.94
C VAL A 179 -6.61 0.81 22.09
N GLY A 180 -6.99 0.43 20.87
CA GLY A 180 -7.75 1.26 19.95
C GLY A 180 -6.90 2.31 19.23
N CYS A 181 -5.61 2.05 19.04
CA CYS A 181 -4.68 2.98 18.41
C CYS A 181 -3.93 2.38 17.22
N THR A 182 -3.32 3.26 16.41
CA THR A 182 -2.45 2.81 15.31
C THR A 182 -1.16 2.19 15.84
N ARG A 183 -0.49 1.38 15.03
CA ARG A 183 0.80 0.80 15.41
C ARG A 183 1.88 1.87 15.65
N SER A 184 1.87 2.97 14.90
CA SER A 184 2.79 4.08 15.13
C SER A 184 2.58 4.73 16.50
N SER A 185 1.34 4.81 16.99
CA SER A 185 1.04 5.30 18.35
C SER A 185 1.64 4.43 19.44
N LEU A 186 1.85 3.13 19.17
CA LEU A 186 2.58 2.21 20.06
C LEU A 186 4.12 2.40 19.99
N ASN A 187 4.61 3.41 19.30
CA ASN A 187 6.02 3.64 19.00
C ASN A 187 6.71 2.50 18.23
N VAL A 188 5.93 1.69 17.50
CA VAL A 188 6.45 0.63 16.62
C VAL A 188 6.23 1.00 15.17
N VAL A 189 7.32 1.35 14.48
CA VAL A 189 7.32 1.84 13.11
C VAL A 189 7.60 0.73 12.08
N ALA A 190 7.34 1.00 10.80
CA ALA A 190 7.73 0.11 9.72
C ALA A 190 9.25 0.19 9.47
N SER A 191 9.83 -0.88 8.92
CA SER A 191 11.17 -0.78 8.32
C SER A 191 11.07 0.01 7.01
N GLU A 192 12.11 0.76 6.68
CA GLU A 192 12.18 1.46 5.39
C GLU A 192 12.14 0.48 4.23
N LYS A 193 11.13 0.59 3.38
CA LYS A 193 10.98 -0.27 2.20
C LYS A 193 10.57 0.52 0.97
N GLY A 194 9.52 1.32 1.08
CA GLY A 194 9.00 2.13 0.00
C GLY A 194 9.95 3.24 -0.43
N ILE A 195 9.83 3.67 -1.68
CA ILE A 195 10.66 4.73 -2.27
C ILE A 195 9.80 5.72 -3.04
N VAL A 196 10.26 6.96 -3.10
CA VAL A 196 9.61 8.06 -3.81
C VAL A 196 10.61 8.89 -4.61
N VAL A 197 10.19 9.37 -5.80
CA VAL A 197 10.93 10.30 -6.65
C VAL A 197 9.93 11.20 -7.39
N GLY A 198 10.37 12.35 -7.85
CA GLY A 198 9.59 13.22 -8.71
C GLY A 198 9.24 14.56 -8.06
N ARG A 199 8.16 15.19 -8.52
CA ARG A 199 7.82 16.59 -8.21
C ARG A 199 7.15 16.75 -6.85
N LEU A 200 7.92 16.41 -5.81
CA LEU A 200 7.50 16.42 -4.41
C LEU A 200 8.61 17.02 -3.55
N ILE A 201 8.24 17.89 -2.65
CA ILE A 201 9.08 18.41 -1.58
C ILE A 201 8.32 18.23 -0.28
N PHE A 202 9.00 17.77 0.76
CA PHE A 202 8.45 17.66 2.11
C PHE A 202 9.53 17.86 3.15
N ASP A 203 9.15 18.13 4.38
CA ASP A 203 10.07 18.21 5.50
C ASP A 203 9.97 16.93 6.33
N ASP A 204 11.11 16.36 6.72
CA ASP A 204 11.25 15.15 7.54
C ASP A 204 12.11 15.52 8.75
N ASP A 205 11.48 15.61 9.93
CA ASP A 205 12.12 15.98 11.21
C ASP A 205 12.93 17.31 11.13
N GLY A 206 12.46 18.26 10.34
CA GLY A 206 13.09 19.57 10.13
C GLY A 206 13.97 19.67 8.89
N ASP A 207 14.37 18.57 8.29
CA ASP A 207 15.15 18.56 7.05
C ASP A 207 14.24 18.63 5.82
N THR A 208 14.52 19.54 4.89
CA THR A 208 13.77 19.67 3.63
C THR A 208 14.29 18.69 2.58
N ILE A 209 13.43 17.81 2.12
CA ILE A 209 13.69 16.78 1.11
C ILE A 209 13.07 17.17 -0.22
N ASP A 210 13.91 17.34 -1.24
CA ASP A 210 13.48 17.57 -2.64
C ASP A 210 13.61 16.26 -3.44
N CYS A 211 12.49 15.59 -3.72
CA CYS A 211 12.48 14.30 -4.40
C CYS A 211 12.92 14.37 -5.87
N THR A 212 13.03 15.56 -6.48
CA THR A 212 13.57 15.69 -7.85
C THR A 212 15.09 15.49 -7.89
N LYS A 213 15.77 15.56 -6.74
CA LYS A 213 17.24 15.51 -6.60
C LYS A 213 17.76 14.19 -6.03
N MET A 214 16.89 13.22 -5.80
CA MET A 214 17.25 11.95 -5.13
C MET A 214 17.86 10.89 -6.05
N GLY A 215 18.13 11.23 -7.32
CA GLY A 215 18.71 10.28 -8.29
C GLY A 215 17.78 9.14 -8.66
N VAL A 216 18.35 8.08 -9.27
CA VAL A 216 17.59 6.92 -9.78
C VAL A 216 17.01 6.08 -8.65
N GLY A 217 17.70 5.98 -7.52
CA GLY A 217 17.24 5.20 -6.36
C GLY A 217 16.09 5.83 -5.59
N GLY A 218 15.78 7.09 -5.84
CA GLY A 218 14.76 7.83 -5.10
C GLY A 218 15.10 8.06 -3.62
N LYS A 219 14.18 8.67 -2.88
CA LYS A 219 14.24 8.81 -1.41
C LYS A 219 13.48 7.64 -0.79
N ALA A 220 14.08 6.98 0.20
CA ALA A 220 13.36 6.04 1.05
C ALA A 220 12.23 6.78 1.79
N ILE A 221 11.05 6.18 1.83
CA ILE A 221 9.90 6.73 2.56
C ILE A 221 10.19 6.64 4.07
N PRO A 222 10.06 7.75 4.82
CA PRO A 222 10.31 7.75 6.25
C PRO A 222 9.43 6.73 6.98
N PRO A 223 9.98 5.93 7.91
CA PRO A 223 9.22 4.93 8.66
C PRO A 223 8.17 5.56 9.59
N SER A 224 8.42 6.77 10.06
CA SER A 224 7.48 7.57 10.86
C SER A 224 6.89 8.69 10.00
N VAL A 225 5.79 8.38 9.30
CA VAL A 225 5.12 9.32 8.38
C VAL A 225 4.51 10.52 9.10
N ASP A 226 4.31 10.43 10.41
CA ASP A 226 3.78 11.54 11.23
C ASP A 226 4.76 12.72 11.25
N ARG A 227 6.06 12.47 11.15
CA ARG A 227 7.12 13.51 11.08
C ARG A 227 7.18 14.24 9.73
N VAL A 228 6.58 13.66 8.69
CA VAL A 228 6.54 14.28 7.37
C VAL A 228 5.59 15.47 7.41
N THR A 229 6.10 16.66 7.18
CA THR A 229 5.33 17.92 7.20
C THR A 229 5.57 18.73 5.93
N ASN A 230 4.86 19.84 5.75
CA ASN A 230 5.04 20.79 4.64
C ASN A 230 5.09 20.14 3.25
N VAL A 231 4.22 19.14 3.00
CA VAL A 231 4.15 18.45 1.72
C VAL A 231 3.68 19.41 0.63
N ARG A 232 4.52 19.63 -0.39
CA ARG A 232 4.29 20.57 -1.49
C ARG A 232 4.91 20.08 -2.80
N GLY A 233 4.43 20.56 -3.93
CA GLY A 233 4.94 20.22 -5.26
C GLY A 233 3.98 20.66 -6.35
N ASP A 234 4.45 20.57 -7.61
CA ASP A 234 3.70 20.91 -8.81
C ASP A 234 3.26 19.67 -9.60
N ALA A 235 3.24 18.50 -8.96
CA ALA A 235 2.76 17.27 -9.57
C ALA A 235 1.27 17.35 -9.89
N GLU A 236 0.88 16.75 -11.01
CA GLU A 236 -0.52 16.64 -11.45
C GLU A 236 -1.16 15.29 -11.10
N PHE A 237 -0.33 14.26 -10.81
CA PHE A 237 -0.77 12.94 -10.39
C PHE A 237 0.33 12.19 -9.64
N ILE A 238 -0.04 11.11 -8.95
CA ILE A 238 0.88 10.13 -8.39
C ILE A 238 0.86 8.91 -9.32
N LEU A 239 2.05 8.44 -9.70
CA LEU A 239 2.22 7.16 -10.37
C LEU A 239 2.69 6.13 -9.34
N LEU A 240 1.79 5.25 -8.94
CA LEU A 240 2.05 4.17 -8.00
C LEU A 240 2.50 2.94 -8.78
N ILE A 241 3.71 2.42 -8.49
CA ILE A 241 4.32 1.33 -9.25
C ILE A 241 4.60 0.14 -8.33
N GLU A 242 4.25 -1.05 -8.79
CA GLU A 242 4.49 -2.27 -8.03
C GLU A 242 5.99 -2.58 -7.91
N LYS A 243 6.70 -2.58 -9.04
CA LYS A 243 8.08 -3.09 -9.15
C LYS A 243 9.15 -2.01 -9.09
N ASP A 244 10.18 -2.28 -8.29
CA ASP A 244 11.38 -1.46 -8.17
C ASP A 244 12.09 -1.20 -9.51
N ALA A 245 12.23 -2.24 -10.37
CA ALA A 245 12.86 -2.09 -11.68
C ALA A 245 12.14 -1.10 -12.60
N ALA A 246 10.81 -1.10 -12.62
CA ALA A 246 10.03 -0.14 -13.39
C ALA A 246 10.13 1.28 -12.80
N PHE A 247 10.15 1.40 -11.47
CA PHE A 247 10.41 2.66 -10.78
C PHE A 247 11.76 3.25 -11.18
N MET A 248 12.84 2.44 -11.06
CA MET A 248 14.20 2.88 -11.41
C MET A 248 14.31 3.32 -12.89
N ARG A 249 13.66 2.57 -13.81
CA ARG A 249 13.63 2.95 -15.24
C ARG A 249 12.99 4.32 -15.46
N LEU A 250 11.85 4.58 -14.83
CA LEU A 250 11.16 5.87 -14.95
C LEU A 250 11.90 7.00 -14.25
N ALA A 251 12.59 6.72 -13.14
CA ALA A 251 13.44 7.68 -12.45
C ALA A 251 14.67 8.05 -13.30
N GLU A 252 15.30 7.08 -13.97
CA GLU A 252 16.44 7.29 -14.86
C GLU A 252 16.04 8.11 -16.08
N ASP A 253 14.89 7.83 -16.68
CA ASP A 253 14.33 8.61 -17.80
C ASP A 253 13.80 9.98 -17.35
N ARG A 254 13.82 10.26 -16.05
CA ARG A 254 13.25 11.48 -15.45
C ARG A 254 11.83 11.77 -15.96
N PHE A 255 11.01 10.72 -16.03
CA PHE A 255 9.63 10.77 -16.53
C PHE A 255 8.82 11.91 -15.93
N TYR A 256 9.03 12.21 -14.64
CA TYR A 256 8.40 13.28 -13.89
C TYR A 256 8.78 14.70 -14.36
N ASN A 257 9.84 14.87 -15.17
CA ASN A 257 10.17 16.14 -15.79
C ASN A 257 9.35 16.38 -17.05
N THR A 258 9.00 15.31 -17.74
CA THR A 258 8.16 15.40 -18.95
C THR A 258 6.68 15.46 -18.58
N TYR A 259 6.23 14.60 -17.66
CA TYR A 259 4.86 14.54 -17.16
C TYR A 259 4.88 14.76 -15.65
N PRO A 260 4.48 15.98 -15.18
CA PRO A 260 4.61 16.34 -13.77
C PRO A 260 3.91 15.33 -12.85
N CYS A 261 4.67 14.50 -12.17
CA CYS A 261 4.14 13.48 -11.27
C CYS A 261 5.08 13.20 -10.09
N VAL A 262 4.52 12.53 -9.10
CA VAL A 262 5.26 11.85 -8.04
C VAL A 262 5.22 10.35 -8.36
N ILE A 263 6.35 9.67 -8.32
CA ILE A 263 6.45 8.22 -8.53
C ILE A 263 6.71 7.58 -7.18
N ILE A 264 5.87 6.61 -6.80
CA ILE A 264 5.96 5.89 -5.53
C ILE A 264 5.99 4.39 -5.81
N SER A 265 6.85 3.65 -5.10
CA SER A 265 6.85 2.18 -5.13
C SER A 265 6.98 1.60 -3.72
N GLY A 266 6.14 0.60 -3.42
CA GLY A 266 6.25 -0.22 -2.21
C GLY A 266 7.14 -1.45 -2.40
N LYS A 267 7.77 -1.62 -3.57
CA LYS A 267 8.60 -2.79 -3.92
C LYS A 267 7.85 -4.11 -3.71
N GLY A 268 6.72 -4.26 -4.37
CA GLY A 268 5.76 -5.34 -4.20
C GLY A 268 4.73 -5.04 -3.11
N GLN A 269 4.49 -5.97 -2.17
CA GLN A 269 3.53 -5.75 -1.09
C GLN A 269 3.88 -4.50 -0.28
N PRO A 270 2.94 -3.53 -0.14
CA PRO A 270 3.23 -2.29 0.56
C PRO A 270 3.35 -2.49 2.07
N ASP A 271 4.31 -1.83 2.66
CA ASP A 271 4.37 -1.66 4.11
C ASP A 271 3.41 -0.55 4.58
N VAL A 272 3.27 -0.43 5.88
CA VAL A 272 2.38 0.57 6.51
C VAL A 272 2.84 1.99 6.18
N ALA A 273 4.15 2.27 6.25
CA ALA A 273 4.69 3.60 5.99
C ALA A 273 4.41 4.05 4.55
N THR A 274 4.60 3.17 3.55
CA THR A 274 4.29 3.47 2.15
C THR A 274 2.81 3.82 1.95
N ARG A 275 1.90 3.10 2.60
CA ARG A 275 0.45 3.35 2.49
C ARG A 275 0.05 4.67 3.15
N LEU A 276 0.55 4.95 4.35
CA LEU A 276 0.34 6.23 5.05
C LEU A 276 0.91 7.40 4.26
N PHE A 277 2.13 7.26 3.73
CA PHE A 277 2.78 8.29 2.94
C PHE A 277 2.01 8.59 1.65
N LEU A 278 1.58 7.55 0.92
CA LEU A 278 0.75 7.70 -0.28
C LEU A 278 -0.52 8.50 0.02
N ASN A 279 -1.20 8.15 1.10
CA ASN A 279 -2.42 8.83 1.53
C ASN A 279 -2.14 10.30 1.91
N LYS A 280 -1.05 10.56 2.64
CA LYS A 280 -0.63 11.91 3.03
C LYS A 280 -0.29 12.79 1.83
N VAL A 281 0.53 12.30 0.88
CA VAL A 281 0.90 13.04 -0.35
C VAL A 281 -0.34 13.33 -1.20
N ARG A 282 -1.20 12.32 -1.41
CA ARG A 282 -2.46 12.49 -2.15
C ARG A 282 -3.34 13.58 -1.54
N SER A 283 -3.55 13.53 -0.23
CA SER A 283 -4.42 14.48 0.48
C SER A 283 -3.84 15.89 0.49
N SER A 284 -2.52 16.03 0.66
CA SER A 284 -1.84 17.33 0.69
C SER A 284 -1.82 18.00 -0.69
N LEU A 285 -1.49 17.26 -1.77
CA LEU A 285 -1.40 17.82 -3.12
C LEU A 285 -2.74 17.82 -3.87
N LYS A 286 -3.75 17.08 -3.39
CA LYS A 286 -5.07 16.91 -4.02
C LYS A 286 -4.96 16.50 -5.48
N ILE A 287 -4.25 15.40 -5.72
CA ILE A 287 -3.96 14.85 -7.04
C ILE A 287 -4.39 13.38 -7.13
N PRO A 288 -4.80 12.91 -8.32
CA PRO A 288 -5.20 11.52 -8.53
C PRO A 288 -4.01 10.56 -8.48
N ILE A 289 -4.30 9.29 -8.18
CA ILE A 289 -3.32 8.20 -8.19
C ILE A 289 -3.63 7.28 -9.36
N LEU A 290 -2.62 7.00 -10.17
CA LEU A 290 -2.64 6.05 -11.28
C LEU A 290 -1.73 4.87 -10.93
N GLY A 291 -2.26 3.66 -10.91
CA GLY A 291 -1.55 2.45 -10.51
C GLY A 291 -1.03 1.65 -11.69
N LEU A 292 0.26 1.31 -11.68
CA LEU A 292 0.92 0.44 -12.63
C LEU A 292 1.39 -0.84 -11.92
N PHE A 293 0.70 -1.94 -12.22
CA PHE A 293 0.89 -3.24 -11.58
C PHE A 293 1.04 -4.32 -12.63
N ASP A 294 1.59 -5.47 -12.26
CA ASP A 294 1.68 -6.62 -13.17
C ASP A 294 0.28 -7.12 -13.57
N ALA A 295 0.17 -7.61 -14.80
CA ALA A 295 -1.05 -8.27 -15.28
C ALA A 295 -1.10 -9.71 -14.74
N ASP A 296 -1.21 -9.87 -13.42
CA ASP A 296 -1.37 -11.14 -12.74
C ASP A 296 -2.26 -11.01 -11.49
N PRO A 297 -2.73 -12.13 -10.89
CA PRO A 297 -3.57 -12.06 -9.71
C PRO A 297 -2.89 -11.44 -8.48
N TYR A 298 -1.56 -11.51 -8.39
CA TYR A 298 -0.81 -10.92 -7.28
C TYR A 298 -0.71 -9.41 -7.40
N GLY A 299 -0.47 -8.88 -8.60
CA GLY A 299 -0.48 -7.44 -8.86
C GLY A 299 -1.84 -6.83 -8.50
N LEU A 300 -2.93 -7.51 -8.88
CA LEU A 300 -4.28 -7.10 -8.49
C LEU A 300 -4.50 -7.16 -6.97
N LYS A 301 -3.98 -8.21 -6.31
CA LYS A 301 -4.05 -8.35 -4.85
C LYS A 301 -3.27 -7.25 -4.15
N ILE A 302 -2.08 -6.88 -4.66
CA ILE A 302 -1.28 -5.77 -4.13
C ILE A 302 -2.04 -4.45 -4.29
N LEU A 303 -2.58 -4.18 -5.48
CA LEU A 303 -3.38 -2.99 -5.73
C LEU A 303 -4.61 -2.93 -4.80
N SER A 304 -5.29 -4.07 -4.57
CA SER A 304 -6.42 -4.15 -3.66
C SER A 304 -6.05 -3.82 -2.21
N VAL A 305 -4.83 -4.18 -1.77
CA VAL A 305 -4.34 -3.81 -0.43
C VAL A 305 -4.20 -2.30 -0.27
N TYR A 306 -3.74 -1.59 -1.30
CA TYR A 306 -3.71 -0.13 -1.28
C TYR A 306 -5.11 0.49 -1.23
N MET A 307 -6.06 -0.08 -1.98
CA MET A 307 -7.39 0.50 -2.15
C MET A 307 -8.35 0.14 -1.02
N LYS A 308 -8.42 -1.14 -0.64
CA LYS A 308 -9.43 -1.68 0.28
C LYS A 308 -8.89 -2.08 1.65
N GLY A 309 -7.57 -2.16 1.77
CA GLY A 309 -6.92 -2.68 2.95
C GLY A 309 -6.63 -4.19 2.89
N SER A 310 -6.06 -4.70 3.95
CA SER A 310 -5.78 -6.12 4.13
C SER A 310 -6.61 -6.69 5.27
N LYS A 311 -6.99 -7.98 5.17
CA LYS A 311 -7.74 -8.67 6.23
C LYS A 311 -7.01 -8.60 7.58
N ASN A 312 -5.68 -8.69 7.58
CA ASN A 312 -4.88 -8.64 8.81
C ASN A 312 -4.88 -7.26 9.50
N MET A 313 -5.11 -6.18 8.75
CA MET A 313 -5.08 -4.79 9.24
C MET A 313 -6.40 -4.05 8.96
N ALA A 314 -7.52 -4.78 8.95
CA ALA A 314 -8.84 -4.19 8.73
C ALA A 314 -9.24 -3.22 9.86
N TYR A 315 -8.67 -3.39 11.06
CA TYR A 315 -8.86 -2.49 12.19
C TYR A 315 -8.30 -1.07 11.94
N ASP A 316 -7.30 -0.96 11.06
CA ASP A 316 -6.63 0.30 10.70
C ASP A 316 -6.91 0.73 9.25
N ALA A 317 -7.97 0.19 8.64
CA ALA A 317 -8.27 0.44 7.23
C ALA A 317 -8.51 1.92 6.93
N ILE A 318 -9.12 2.67 7.83
CA ILE A 318 -9.37 4.11 7.69
C ILE A 318 -8.09 4.91 7.43
N ASN A 319 -6.98 4.53 8.02
CA ASN A 319 -5.69 5.22 7.86
C ASN A 319 -4.89 4.69 6.67
N LEU A 320 -5.06 3.42 6.31
CA LEU A 320 -4.21 2.69 5.38
C LEU A 320 -4.78 2.53 3.97
N THR A 321 -6.04 2.91 3.71
CA THR A 321 -6.66 2.73 2.40
C THR A 321 -6.71 4.01 1.58
N THR A 322 -6.63 3.84 0.26
CA THR A 322 -6.79 4.89 -0.74
C THR A 322 -7.71 4.36 -1.84
N PRO A 323 -9.04 4.40 -1.67
CA PRO A 323 -9.99 3.68 -2.52
C PRO A 323 -10.10 4.19 -3.96
N ASP A 324 -9.70 5.41 -4.23
CA ASP A 324 -9.84 6.08 -5.53
C ASP A 324 -8.64 5.93 -6.49
N ILE A 325 -7.71 5.02 -6.20
CA ILE A 325 -6.63 4.67 -7.13
C ILE A 325 -7.25 4.13 -8.44
N LYS A 326 -6.75 4.63 -9.56
CA LYS A 326 -7.14 4.16 -10.89
C LYS A 326 -6.15 3.15 -11.42
N TRP A 327 -6.60 1.96 -11.79
CA TRP A 327 -5.74 0.96 -12.41
C TRP A 327 -5.40 1.38 -13.84
N LEU A 328 -4.20 1.92 -14.03
CA LEU A 328 -3.67 2.38 -15.30
C LEU A 328 -3.25 1.22 -16.20
N GLY A 329 -2.55 0.25 -15.63
CA GLY A 329 -1.99 -0.93 -16.33
C GLY A 329 -1.06 -1.74 -15.40
N VAL A 330 -0.41 -2.83 -15.86
CA VAL A 330 -0.68 -3.49 -17.14
C VAL A 330 -1.97 -4.29 -16.95
N ARG A 331 -2.94 -4.11 -17.84
CA ARG A 331 -4.19 -4.86 -17.76
C ARG A 331 -4.14 -6.06 -18.72
N PRO A 332 -4.88 -7.13 -18.44
CA PRO A 332 -5.03 -8.26 -19.36
C PRO A 332 -5.41 -7.82 -20.78
N SER A 333 -6.35 -6.89 -20.92
CA SER A 333 -6.75 -6.31 -22.20
C SER A 333 -5.63 -5.54 -22.92
N ASP A 334 -4.64 -5.02 -22.19
CA ASP A 334 -3.50 -4.32 -22.79
C ASP A 334 -2.59 -5.26 -23.58
N LEU A 335 -2.57 -6.56 -23.26
CA LEU A 335 -1.71 -7.54 -23.93
C LEU A 335 -1.99 -7.59 -25.44
N ASP A 336 -3.26 -7.59 -25.82
CA ASP A 336 -3.67 -7.57 -27.21
C ASP A 336 -3.70 -6.14 -27.77
N LYS A 337 -4.20 -5.16 -27.02
CA LYS A 337 -4.28 -3.74 -27.43
C LYS A 337 -2.92 -3.17 -27.85
N TYR A 338 -1.85 -3.56 -27.14
CA TYR A 338 -0.48 -3.10 -27.39
C TYR A 338 0.39 -4.14 -28.10
N ASN A 339 -0.20 -5.24 -28.58
CA ASN A 339 0.48 -6.31 -29.31
C ASN A 339 1.69 -6.86 -28.52
N ILE A 340 1.57 -7.05 -27.20
CA ILE A 340 2.65 -7.63 -26.38
C ILE A 340 3.04 -8.99 -26.97
N PRO A 341 4.33 -9.23 -27.31
CA PRO A 341 4.78 -10.47 -27.95
C PRO A 341 4.39 -11.71 -27.14
N GLN A 342 4.05 -12.80 -27.84
CA GLN A 342 3.63 -14.05 -27.19
C GLN A 342 4.70 -14.59 -26.22
N GLN A 343 5.97 -14.42 -26.54
CA GLN A 343 7.10 -14.83 -25.70
C GLN A 343 7.18 -14.08 -24.35
N CYS A 344 6.52 -12.93 -24.24
CA CYS A 344 6.45 -12.12 -23.00
C CYS A 344 5.18 -12.39 -22.21
N ARG A 345 4.28 -13.22 -22.74
CA ARG A 345 3.04 -13.65 -22.11
C ARG A 345 3.31 -14.99 -21.42
N LEU A 346 3.26 -14.99 -20.10
CA LEU A 346 3.57 -16.15 -19.28
C LEU A 346 2.30 -16.95 -19.01
N GLU A 347 2.43 -18.28 -18.95
CA GLU A 347 1.34 -19.14 -18.52
C GLU A 347 1.12 -19.00 -17.01
N MET A 348 -0.14 -18.97 -16.57
CA MET A 348 -0.49 -18.93 -15.16
C MET A 348 -0.33 -20.31 -14.53
N SER A 349 0.32 -20.36 -13.37
CA SER A 349 0.38 -21.56 -12.54
C SER A 349 -1.00 -21.89 -11.94
N GLU A 350 -1.19 -23.13 -11.46
CA GLU A 350 -2.42 -23.51 -10.74
C GLU A 350 -2.66 -22.63 -9.49
N HIS A 351 -1.57 -22.16 -8.87
CA HIS A 351 -1.66 -21.24 -7.74
C HIS A 351 -2.15 -19.84 -8.15
N ASP A 352 -1.68 -19.32 -9.30
CA ASP A 352 -2.18 -18.07 -9.88
C ASP A 352 -3.68 -18.18 -10.20
N LEU A 353 -4.08 -19.28 -10.85
CA LEU A 353 -5.48 -19.54 -11.19
C LEU A 353 -6.38 -19.64 -9.95
N LYS A 354 -5.88 -20.30 -8.90
CA LYS A 354 -6.60 -20.37 -7.61
C LYS A 354 -6.77 -18.96 -7.03
N THR A 355 -5.71 -18.19 -6.95
CA THR A 355 -5.74 -16.80 -6.45
C THR A 355 -6.67 -15.91 -7.28
N GLY A 356 -6.65 -16.04 -8.61
CA GLY A 356 -7.54 -15.31 -9.50
C GLY A 356 -9.02 -15.66 -9.26
N ARG A 357 -9.35 -16.94 -9.07
CA ARG A 357 -10.72 -17.37 -8.75
C ARG A 357 -11.17 -16.91 -7.35
N GLU A 358 -10.27 -16.89 -6.38
CA GLU A 358 -10.56 -16.35 -5.05
C GLU A 358 -10.88 -14.85 -5.12
N LEU A 359 -10.09 -14.08 -5.88
CA LEU A 359 -10.31 -12.64 -6.09
C LEU A 359 -11.64 -12.36 -6.81
N LEU A 360 -12.04 -13.17 -7.81
CA LEU A 360 -13.35 -13.02 -8.47
C LEU A 360 -14.53 -13.14 -7.50
N ASN A 361 -14.35 -13.82 -6.38
CA ASN A 361 -15.36 -13.96 -5.34
C ASN A 361 -15.37 -12.84 -4.29
N GLU A 362 -14.35 -11.97 -4.28
CA GLU A 362 -14.30 -10.84 -3.36
C GLU A 362 -15.35 -9.77 -3.72
N ASP A 363 -16.03 -9.24 -2.71
CA ASP A 363 -17.16 -8.32 -2.90
C ASP A 363 -16.75 -7.04 -3.62
N PHE A 364 -15.55 -6.51 -3.36
CA PHE A 364 -15.06 -5.31 -4.04
C PHE A 364 -14.77 -5.52 -5.54
N ILE A 365 -14.42 -6.73 -5.97
CA ILE A 365 -14.27 -7.07 -7.39
C ILE A 365 -15.66 -7.16 -8.03
N LYS A 366 -16.61 -7.83 -7.38
CA LYS A 366 -18.00 -7.93 -7.86
C LYS A 366 -18.66 -6.56 -7.99
N ALA A 367 -18.36 -5.65 -7.08
CA ALA A 367 -18.88 -4.27 -7.09
C ALA A 367 -18.33 -3.42 -8.26
N ASN A 368 -17.22 -3.84 -8.90
CA ASN A 368 -16.62 -3.10 -10.02
C ASN A 368 -16.62 -3.95 -11.30
N PRO A 369 -17.60 -3.77 -12.22
CA PRO A 369 -17.72 -4.59 -13.42
C PRO A 369 -16.49 -4.56 -14.34
N LYS A 370 -15.76 -3.44 -14.39
CA LYS A 370 -14.55 -3.31 -15.22
C LYS A 370 -13.41 -4.16 -14.66
N TRP A 371 -13.20 -4.13 -13.34
CA TRP A 371 -12.21 -4.95 -12.67
C TRP A 371 -12.54 -6.44 -12.78
N HIS A 372 -13.82 -6.78 -12.58
CA HIS A 372 -14.30 -8.16 -12.73
C HIS A 372 -14.02 -8.68 -14.15
N HIS A 373 -14.33 -7.89 -15.18
CA HIS A 373 -14.08 -8.26 -16.59
C HIS A 373 -12.61 -8.52 -16.88
N GLU A 374 -11.72 -7.63 -16.45
CA GLU A 374 -10.27 -7.79 -16.66
C GLU A 374 -9.73 -9.05 -15.95
N LEU A 375 -10.15 -9.29 -14.71
CA LEU A 375 -9.74 -10.47 -13.96
C LEU A 375 -10.32 -11.76 -14.56
N GLU A 376 -11.57 -11.73 -15.06
CA GLU A 376 -12.20 -12.86 -15.74
C GLU A 376 -11.45 -13.17 -17.04
N LEU A 377 -11.06 -12.14 -17.83
CA LEU A 377 -10.25 -12.28 -19.02
C LEU A 377 -8.91 -12.97 -18.70
N MET A 378 -8.22 -12.52 -17.64
CA MET A 378 -6.97 -13.11 -17.15
C MET A 378 -7.12 -14.60 -16.82
N VAL A 379 -8.13 -14.96 -16.02
CA VAL A 379 -8.36 -16.34 -15.59
C VAL A 379 -8.78 -17.26 -16.76
N LYS A 380 -9.58 -16.74 -17.70
CA LYS A 380 -10.01 -17.49 -18.89
C LYS A 380 -8.87 -17.72 -19.87
N SER A 381 -8.07 -16.69 -20.15
CA SER A 381 -6.91 -16.81 -21.06
C SER A 381 -5.78 -17.64 -20.46
N LYS A 382 -5.72 -17.76 -19.11
CA LYS A 382 -4.61 -18.37 -18.35
C LYS A 382 -3.25 -17.72 -18.64
N VAL A 383 -3.26 -16.45 -19.01
CA VAL A 383 -2.07 -15.68 -19.39
C VAL A 383 -1.85 -14.56 -18.39
N LYS A 384 -0.61 -14.37 -18.00
CA LYS A 384 -0.13 -13.25 -17.19
C LYS A 384 1.04 -12.56 -17.87
N ALA A 385 1.31 -11.32 -17.50
CA ALA A 385 2.46 -10.58 -17.97
C ALA A 385 2.98 -9.62 -16.89
N GLU A 386 4.29 -9.51 -16.81
CA GLU A 386 4.94 -8.54 -15.94
C GLU A 386 5.08 -7.18 -16.64
N ILE A 387 5.23 -6.10 -15.88
CA ILE A 387 5.52 -4.76 -16.42
C ILE A 387 6.74 -4.80 -17.34
N GLN A 388 7.72 -5.64 -17.02
CA GLN A 388 8.94 -5.82 -17.83
C GLN A 388 8.68 -6.39 -19.22
N ALA A 389 7.54 -7.01 -19.48
CA ALA A 389 7.16 -7.45 -20.83
C ALA A 389 7.15 -6.29 -21.83
N LEU A 390 6.89 -5.07 -21.37
CA LEU A 390 6.95 -3.87 -22.20
C LEU A 390 8.35 -3.55 -22.73
N SER A 391 9.40 -4.00 -22.03
CA SER A 391 10.80 -3.81 -22.46
C SER A 391 11.17 -4.60 -23.69
N SER A 392 10.34 -5.56 -24.13
CA SER A 392 10.52 -6.26 -25.42
C SER A 392 10.48 -5.34 -26.64
N PHE A 393 9.85 -4.19 -26.51
CA PHE A 393 9.82 -3.12 -27.54
C PHE A 393 10.97 -2.11 -27.37
N GLY A 394 11.86 -2.30 -26.42
CA GLY A 394 12.94 -1.40 -26.05
C GLY A 394 12.79 -0.87 -24.63
N PHE A 395 13.92 -0.62 -23.98
CA PHE A 395 13.94 -0.21 -22.55
C PHE A 395 13.18 1.09 -22.25
N GLN A 396 13.01 1.96 -23.22
CA GLN A 396 12.30 3.23 -23.07
C GLN A 396 10.82 3.16 -23.49
N TYR A 397 10.33 2.00 -23.94
CA TYR A 397 8.96 1.86 -24.41
C TYR A 397 7.95 2.23 -23.30
N LEU A 398 8.21 1.82 -22.07
CA LEU A 398 7.37 2.15 -20.91
C LEU A 398 7.18 3.67 -20.76
N SER A 399 8.30 4.43 -20.77
CA SER A 399 8.31 5.88 -20.47
C SER A 399 7.92 6.74 -21.68
N GLN A 400 8.26 6.30 -22.91
CA GLN A 400 8.09 7.11 -24.11
C GLN A 400 6.83 6.76 -24.92
N VAL A 401 6.31 5.55 -24.80
CA VAL A 401 5.18 5.08 -25.64
C VAL A 401 4.00 4.64 -24.80
N TYR A 402 4.16 3.63 -23.93
CA TYR A 402 3.04 3.02 -23.21
C TYR A 402 2.36 4.01 -22.27
N LEU A 403 3.07 4.57 -21.31
CA LEU A 403 2.49 5.51 -20.35
C LEU A 403 1.92 6.78 -21.02
N PRO A 404 2.64 7.46 -21.93
CA PRO A 404 2.08 8.62 -22.62
C PRO A 404 0.80 8.31 -23.40
N LYS A 405 0.71 7.13 -24.05
CA LYS A 405 -0.49 6.71 -24.75
C LYS A 405 -1.65 6.47 -23.79
N LYS A 406 -1.42 5.76 -22.68
CA LYS A 406 -2.41 5.51 -21.62
C LYS A 406 -2.93 6.83 -21.04
N LEU A 407 -2.04 7.76 -20.73
CA LEU A 407 -2.40 9.07 -20.19
C LEU A 407 -3.23 9.89 -21.18
N LYS A 408 -2.81 9.94 -22.46
CA LYS A 408 -3.49 10.67 -23.54
C LYS A 408 -4.90 10.15 -23.80
N GLU A 409 -5.10 8.85 -23.75
CA GLU A 409 -6.39 8.19 -23.96
C GLU A 409 -7.29 8.26 -22.72
N GLY A 410 -6.76 8.59 -21.54
CA GLY A 410 -7.47 8.48 -20.27
C GLY A 410 -7.83 7.02 -19.96
N ASP A 411 -6.97 6.08 -20.36
CA ASP A 411 -7.23 4.64 -20.36
C ASP A 411 -6.87 4.01 -19.00
N TRP A 412 -7.71 4.28 -18.01
CA TRP A 412 -7.68 3.69 -16.67
C TRP A 412 -9.09 3.33 -16.18
N ILE A 413 -9.17 2.44 -15.20
CA ILE A 413 -10.45 1.99 -14.61
C ILE A 413 -10.46 2.13 -13.10
#